data_f09960b05bcac731029f5b2392a79498
#
_entry.id   f09960b05bcac731029f5b2392a79498
#
_cell.length_a   1.000
_cell.length_b   1.000
_cell.length_c   1.000
_cell.angle_alpha   90.00
_cell.angle_beta   90.00
_cell.angle_gamma   90.00
#
_symmetry.space_group_name_H-M   'P 1'
#
loop_
_entity.id
_entity.type
_entity.pdbx_description
1 polymer ?
#
loop_
_entity_poly.entity_id
_entity_poly.type
_entity_poly.pdbx_seq_one_letter_code
_entity_poly.pdbx_strand_id
1 'polypeptide(L)'
;LNGRATVDAIRMIRENLPGVHVVLGVSNVSFGLSPAARITLNSVFLHDCCEAGMDSAIVSPAKILPLIKISDDHQRVCRDLINDNRRFDDGICVYDPLTELTKLFEGVSTKEARASGPSLADLPIEERLKQHIIDGERIGLEPSLDEALQTYPPLQIINTFLLDGMKVVGELFGSGQMQLPFVLQSAETMKSAVAHLEPHMEKSEGESTSKGKFLIATVKGDVHDIGKNLVDIILTNNGYEVINLGIKQSCEAIVEAQRN
;
A
#
# COMPACT_ATOMS: atom_id res chain seq x y z
N LEU A 1 -3.16 6.96 -28.19
CA LEU A 1 -3.57 5.97 -29.20
C LEU A 1 -3.17 4.54 -28.86
N ASN A 2 -1.97 4.32 -28.29
CA ASN A 2 -1.49 2.99 -27.99
C ASN A 2 -1.96 2.46 -26.63
N GLY A 3 -2.36 3.33 -25.71
CA GLY A 3 -2.80 2.92 -24.36
C GLY A 3 -4.02 2.01 -24.41
N ARG A 4 -5.11 2.47 -25.01
CA ARG A 4 -6.34 1.69 -25.19
C ARG A 4 -6.08 0.37 -25.93
N ALA A 5 -5.37 0.43 -27.06
CA ALA A 5 -5.05 -0.77 -27.84
C ALA A 5 -4.26 -1.81 -27.00
N THR A 6 -3.39 -1.36 -26.09
CA THR A 6 -2.65 -2.25 -25.19
C THR A 6 -3.58 -2.91 -24.18
N VAL A 7 -4.46 -2.14 -23.51
CA VAL A 7 -5.45 -2.68 -22.56
C VAL A 7 -6.39 -3.68 -23.25
N ASP A 8 -6.90 -3.33 -24.45
CA ASP A 8 -7.78 -4.20 -25.23
C ASP A 8 -7.04 -5.48 -25.66
N ALA A 9 -5.77 -5.38 -26.09
CA ALA A 9 -4.96 -6.54 -26.44
C ALA A 9 -4.73 -7.50 -25.27
N ILE A 10 -4.47 -6.96 -24.05
CA ILE A 10 -4.34 -7.79 -22.84
C ILE A 10 -5.64 -8.58 -22.61
N ARG A 11 -6.80 -7.90 -22.68
CA ARG A 11 -8.11 -8.53 -22.49
C ARG A 11 -8.36 -9.62 -23.52
N MET A 12 -8.09 -9.34 -24.81
CA MET A 12 -8.23 -10.31 -25.89
C MET A 12 -7.30 -11.52 -25.73
N ILE A 13 -6.05 -11.32 -25.28
CA ILE A 13 -5.12 -12.43 -25.02
C ILE A 13 -5.68 -13.32 -23.91
N ARG A 14 -6.16 -12.74 -22.82
CA ARG A 14 -6.72 -13.51 -21.68
C ARG A 14 -7.96 -14.32 -22.10
N GLU A 15 -8.82 -13.74 -22.92
CA GLU A 15 -10.06 -14.38 -23.38
C GLU A 15 -9.80 -15.50 -24.39
N ASN A 16 -8.86 -15.30 -25.32
CA ASN A 16 -8.68 -16.18 -26.46
C ASN A 16 -7.52 -17.18 -26.35
N LEU A 17 -6.58 -16.93 -25.44
CA LEU A 17 -5.37 -17.75 -25.26
C LEU A 17 -5.23 -18.19 -23.80
N PRO A 18 -6.06 -19.13 -23.31
CA PRO A 18 -6.01 -19.59 -21.93
C PRO A 18 -4.63 -20.21 -21.61
N GLY A 19 -4.06 -19.84 -20.45
CA GLY A 19 -2.75 -20.31 -20.00
C GLY A 19 -1.56 -19.46 -20.46
N VAL A 20 -1.77 -18.46 -21.31
CA VAL A 20 -0.73 -17.48 -21.68
C VAL A 20 -0.65 -16.38 -20.63
N HIS A 21 0.55 -16.06 -20.19
CA HIS A 21 0.81 -14.96 -19.25
C HIS A 21 1.22 -13.68 -19.99
N VAL A 22 0.76 -12.55 -19.47
CA VAL A 22 1.01 -11.23 -20.06
C VAL A 22 1.93 -10.41 -19.17
N VAL A 23 3.05 -9.94 -19.73
CA VAL A 23 3.97 -9.00 -19.09
C VAL A 23 4.07 -7.72 -19.91
N LEU A 24 4.07 -6.56 -19.27
CA LEU A 24 4.10 -5.26 -19.92
C LEU A 24 5.16 -4.32 -19.36
N GLY A 25 5.86 -3.60 -20.22
CA GLY A 25 6.68 -2.44 -19.88
C GLY A 25 5.82 -1.18 -19.76
N VAL A 26 5.34 -0.88 -18.55
CA VAL A 26 4.32 0.15 -18.28
C VAL A 26 4.76 1.55 -18.66
N SER A 27 6.02 1.93 -18.40
CA SER A 27 6.49 3.31 -18.54
C SER A 27 6.56 3.84 -19.97
N ASN A 28 6.37 2.98 -20.96
CA ASN A 28 6.34 3.38 -22.38
C ASN A 28 5.13 4.29 -22.71
N VAL A 29 3.99 4.10 -22.05
CA VAL A 29 2.76 4.89 -22.26
C VAL A 29 2.94 6.38 -21.96
N SER A 30 3.88 6.71 -21.08
CA SER A 30 4.11 8.07 -20.58
C SER A 30 5.37 8.73 -21.14
N PHE A 31 5.98 8.15 -22.19
CA PHE A 31 7.20 8.69 -22.78
C PHE A 31 6.99 10.14 -23.26
N GLY A 32 7.93 11.03 -22.92
CA GLY A 32 7.88 12.44 -23.30
C GLY A 32 7.14 13.36 -22.31
N LEU A 33 6.44 12.81 -21.31
CA LEU A 33 5.79 13.62 -20.27
C LEU A 33 6.75 14.03 -19.15
N SER A 34 6.36 15.07 -18.37
CA SER A 34 7.08 15.47 -17.17
C SER A 34 7.16 14.32 -16.15
N PRO A 35 8.21 14.24 -15.31
CA PRO A 35 8.34 13.17 -14.33
C PRO A 35 7.14 13.00 -13.41
N ALA A 36 6.47 14.09 -13.01
CA ALA A 36 5.28 14.09 -12.18
C ALA A 36 4.07 13.48 -12.91
N ALA A 37 3.78 13.92 -14.12
CA ALA A 37 2.72 13.37 -14.98
C ALA A 37 2.95 11.88 -15.29
N ARG A 38 4.21 11.46 -15.47
CA ARG A 38 4.56 10.05 -15.70
C ARG A 38 4.21 9.15 -14.53
N ILE A 39 4.46 9.60 -13.29
CA ILE A 39 4.10 8.84 -12.10
C ILE A 39 2.60 8.57 -12.09
N THR A 40 1.79 9.59 -12.27
CA THR A 40 0.34 9.51 -12.24
C THR A 40 -0.22 8.66 -13.39
N LEU A 41 0.19 8.95 -14.63
CA LEU A 41 -0.28 8.20 -15.80
C LEU A 41 0.13 6.72 -15.75
N ASN A 42 1.37 6.40 -15.35
CA ASN A 42 1.83 5.01 -15.22
C ASN A 42 1.04 4.25 -14.16
N SER A 43 0.67 4.91 -13.07
CA SER A 43 -0.09 4.30 -11.97
C SER A 43 -1.51 3.95 -12.41
N VAL A 44 -2.21 4.87 -13.08
CA VAL A 44 -3.55 4.62 -13.63
C VAL A 44 -3.50 3.54 -14.72
N PHE A 45 -2.54 3.62 -15.63
CA PHE A 45 -2.39 2.65 -16.71
C PHE A 45 -2.04 1.25 -16.20
N LEU A 46 -1.17 1.15 -15.20
CA LEU A 46 -0.86 -0.13 -14.54
C LEU A 46 -2.12 -0.77 -13.96
N HIS A 47 -2.94 0.01 -13.26
CA HIS A 47 -4.20 -0.48 -12.70
C HIS A 47 -5.13 -0.98 -13.80
N ASP A 48 -5.39 -0.19 -14.83
CA ASP A 48 -6.29 -0.56 -15.93
C ASP A 48 -5.79 -1.80 -16.70
N CYS A 49 -4.47 -2.00 -16.81
CA CYS A 49 -3.87 -3.22 -17.36
C CYS A 49 -4.05 -4.44 -16.45
N CYS A 50 -3.93 -4.27 -15.12
CA CYS A 50 -4.19 -5.34 -14.15
C CYS A 50 -5.66 -5.79 -14.20
N GLU A 51 -6.62 -4.85 -14.26
CA GLU A 51 -8.04 -5.13 -14.43
C GLU A 51 -8.34 -5.84 -15.76
N ALA A 52 -7.54 -5.57 -16.79
CA ALA A 52 -7.64 -6.28 -18.07
C ALA A 52 -7.07 -7.71 -18.04
N GLY A 53 -6.38 -8.11 -16.95
CA GLY A 53 -5.84 -9.45 -16.75
C GLY A 53 -4.33 -9.57 -16.98
N MET A 54 -3.56 -8.49 -16.89
CA MET A 54 -2.10 -8.54 -16.93
C MET A 54 -1.55 -9.27 -15.69
N ASP A 55 -0.58 -10.17 -15.88
CA ASP A 55 0.01 -10.98 -14.81
C ASP A 55 1.22 -10.33 -14.15
N SER A 56 2.02 -9.59 -14.93
CA SER A 56 3.24 -8.96 -14.41
C SER A 56 3.60 -7.69 -15.18
N ALA A 57 4.39 -6.82 -14.54
CA ALA A 57 4.79 -5.55 -15.12
C ALA A 57 6.28 -5.28 -14.89
N ILE A 58 6.92 -4.69 -15.91
CA ILE A 58 8.25 -4.11 -15.80
C ILE A 58 8.06 -2.63 -15.48
N VAL A 59 8.29 -2.26 -14.22
CA VAL A 59 8.06 -0.91 -13.71
C VAL A 59 8.98 -0.61 -12.51
N SER A 60 9.27 0.66 -12.26
CA SER A 60 9.94 1.08 -11.03
C SER A 60 8.89 1.22 -9.90
N PRO A 61 8.88 0.35 -8.88
CA PRO A 61 7.88 0.42 -7.81
C PRO A 61 7.85 1.79 -7.12
N ALA A 62 9.02 2.42 -6.94
CA ALA A 62 9.14 3.76 -6.35
C ALA A 62 8.47 4.88 -7.17
N LYS A 63 8.04 4.61 -8.40
CA LYS A 63 7.37 5.56 -9.31
C LYS A 63 5.93 5.18 -9.61
N ILE A 64 5.33 4.35 -8.78
CA ILE A 64 3.92 3.97 -8.87
C ILE A 64 3.22 4.42 -7.59
N LEU A 65 2.02 4.91 -7.73
CA LEU A 65 1.14 5.32 -6.64
C LEU A 65 -0.10 4.42 -6.61
N PRO A 66 -0.65 4.08 -5.44
CA PRO A 66 -2.00 3.53 -5.34
C PRO A 66 -3.01 4.55 -5.86
N LEU A 67 -4.10 4.09 -6.51
CA LEU A 67 -5.09 5.00 -7.09
C LEU A 67 -5.71 5.96 -6.06
N ILE A 68 -5.86 5.52 -4.82
CA ILE A 68 -6.39 6.34 -3.72
C ILE A 68 -5.57 7.62 -3.47
N LYS A 69 -4.28 7.61 -3.83
CA LYS A 69 -3.41 8.81 -3.75
C LYS A 69 -3.50 9.71 -4.97
N ILE A 70 -4.28 9.35 -5.96
CA ILE A 70 -4.47 10.10 -7.19
C ILE A 70 -5.89 10.65 -7.18
N SER A 71 -6.06 11.97 -7.23
CA SER A 71 -7.39 12.58 -7.25
C SER A 71 -8.24 12.08 -8.41
N ASP A 72 -9.55 12.02 -8.23
CA ASP A 72 -10.50 11.53 -9.25
C ASP A 72 -10.36 12.29 -10.56
N ASP A 73 -10.07 13.61 -10.50
CA ASP A 73 -9.87 14.43 -11.69
C ASP A 73 -8.59 14.02 -12.45
N HIS A 74 -7.48 13.78 -11.74
CA HIS A 74 -6.25 13.28 -12.36
C HIS A 74 -6.46 11.88 -12.95
N GLN A 75 -7.15 10.98 -12.24
CA GLN A 75 -7.49 9.65 -12.76
C GLN A 75 -8.34 9.74 -14.02
N ARG A 76 -9.34 10.62 -14.04
CA ARG A 76 -10.21 10.87 -15.19
C ARG A 76 -9.41 11.33 -16.41
N VAL A 77 -8.58 12.37 -16.25
CA VAL A 77 -7.76 12.89 -17.35
C VAL A 77 -6.76 11.85 -17.86
N CYS A 78 -6.15 11.06 -16.96
CA CYS A 78 -5.28 9.95 -17.36
C CYS A 78 -6.05 8.89 -18.17
N ARG A 79 -7.25 8.48 -17.74
CA ARG A 79 -8.09 7.52 -18.50
C ARG A 79 -8.57 8.10 -19.83
N ASP A 80 -8.90 9.39 -19.87
CA ASP A 80 -9.23 10.07 -21.13
C ASP A 80 -8.04 10.02 -22.10
N LEU A 81 -6.81 10.20 -21.61
CA LEU A 81 -5.60 10.09 -22.43
C LEU A 81 -5.34 8.64 -22.89
N ILE A 82 -5.46 7.66 -22.01
CA ILE A 82 -5.30 6.23 -22.31
C ILE A 82 -6.28 5.82 -23.41
N ASN A 83 -7.53 6.29 -23.33
CA ASN A 83 -8.62 5.94 -24.25
C ASN A 83 -8.73 6.88 -25.47
N ASP A 84 -7.90 7.90 -25.58
CA ASP A 84 -7.94 8.93 -26.64
C ASP A 84 -9.32 9.64 -26.74
N ASN A 85 -9.89 9.98 -25.58
CA ASN A 85 -11.20 10.62 -25.44
C ASN A 85 -11.12 12.12 -25.76
N ARG A 86 -10.63 12.49 -26.94
CA ARG A 86 -10.66 13.86 -27.44
C ARG A 86 -12.08 14.26 -27.82
N ARG A 87 -12.44 15.51 -27.58
CA ARG A 87 -13.75 16.08 -27.98
C ARG A 87 -13.56 17.15 -29.05
N PHE A 88 -14.43 17.09 -30.04
CA PHE A 88 -14.41 18.03 -31.17
C PHE A 88 -15.78 18.74 -31.26
N ASP A 89 -15.73 20.03 -31.60
CA ASP A 89 -16.89 20.83 -31.95
C ASP A 89 -16.59 21.52 -33.29
N ASP A 90 -17.49 21.32 -34.27
CA ASP A 90 -17.32 21.79 -35.67
C ASP A 90 -15.92 21.48 -36.25
N GLY A 91 -15.35 20.30 -35.93
CA GLY A 91 -14.01 19.89 -36.40
C GLY A 91 -12.84 20.50 -35.66
N ILE A 92 -13.08 21.37 -34.65
CA ILE A 92 -12.08 21.96 -33.79
C ILE A 92 -11.97 21.10 -32.51
N CYS A 93 -10.74 20.72 -32.15
CA CYS A 93 -10.51 20.00 -30.90
C CYS A 93 -10.74 20.95 -29.70
N VAL A 94 -11.84 20.76 -28.98
CA VAL A 94 -12.20 21.56 -27.79
C VAL A 94 -11.71 20.94 -26.48
N TYR A 95 -11.35 19.68 -26.50
CA TYR A 95 -10.76 18.98 -25.37
C TYR A 95 -9.71 17.97 -25.85
N ASP A 96 -8.47 18.13 -25.42
CA ASP A 96 -7.36 17.20 -25.64
C ASP A 96 -6.80 16.78 -24.28
N PRO A 97 -6.97 15.49 -23.90
CA PRO A 97 -6.51 14.99 -22.61
C PRO A 97 -4.99 15.08 -22.42
N LEU A 98 -4.18 15.10 -23.50
CA LEU A 98 -2.74 15.32 -23.40
C LEU A 98 -2.44 16.75 -22.96
N THR A 99 -3.12 17.71 -23.56
CA THR A 99 -2.98 19.13 -23.18
C THR A 99 -3.43 19.36 -21.74
N GLU A 100 -4.56 18.77 -21.36
CA GLU A 100 -5.06 18.87 -19.98
C GLU A 100 -4.11 18.23 -18.96
N LEU A 101 -3.61 17.03 -19.25
CA LEU A 101 -2.63 16.37 -18.36
C LEU A 101 -1.35 17.21 -18.23
N THR A 102 -0.88 17.79 -19.32
CA THR A 102 0.31 18.64 -19.30
C THR A 102 0.09 19.87 -18.43
N LYS A 103 -1.06 20.55 -18.54
CA LYS A 103 -1.42 21.71 -17.71
C LYS A 103 -1.50 21.34 -16.21
N LEU A 104 -2.14 20.20 -15.88
CA LEU A 104 -2.27 19.73 -14.49
C LEU A 104 -0.92 19.52 -13.80
N PHE A 105 0.12 19.19 -14.57
CA PHE A 105 1.46 18.93 -14.04
C PHE A 105 2.50 19.98 -14.43
N GLU A 106 2.05 21.14 -14.94
CA GLU A 106 2.94 22.27 -15.24
C GLU A 106 3.49 22.86 -13.93
N GLY A 107 4.82 22.86 -13.79
CA GLY A 107 5.49 23.34 -12.57
C GLY A 107 5.42 22.39 -11.37
N VAL A 108 4.70 21.27 -11.46
CA VAL A 108 4.57 20.29 -10.35
C VAL A 108 5.83 19.44 -10.26
N SER A 109 6.46 19.43 -9.09
CA SER A 109 7.60 18.56 -8.81
C SER A 109 7.14 17.10 -8.57
N THR A 110 8.06 16.13 -8.73
CA THR A 110 7.78 14.72 -8.40
C THR A 110 7.44 14.51 -6.93
N LYS A 111 7.91 15.37 -6.04
CA LYS A 111 7.61 15.33 -4.61
C LYS A 111 6.16 15.76 -4.36
N GLU A 112 5.70 16.81 -5.02
CA GLU A 112 4.32 17.30 -4.93
C GLU A 112 3.32 16.33 -5.60
N ALA A 113 3.68 15.73 -6.73
CA ALA A 113 2.85 14.71 -7.37
C ALA A 113 2.62 13.46 -6.50
N ARG A 114 3.55 13.17 -5.57
CA ARG A 114 3.41 12.10 -4.58
C ARG A 114 2.64 12.53 -3.34
N ALA A 115 2.60 13.83 -3.07
CA ALA A 115 1.95 14.43 -1.91
C ALA A 115 0.47 14.80 -2.18
N SER A 116 -0.22 14.12 -3.11
CA SER A 116 -1.62 14.38 -3.44
C SER A 116 -2.52 13.98 -2.27
N GLY A 117 -2.65 14.88 -1.31
CA GLY A 117 -3.46 14.78 -0.09
C GLY A 117 -3.10 15.93 0.84
N PRO A 118 -3.89 16.22 1.87
CA PRO A 118 -3.50 17.16 2.91
C PRO A 118 -2.13 16.76 3.47
N SER A 119 -1.27 17.73 3.76
CA SER A 119 0.02 17.46 4.39
C SER A 119 -0.22 16.66 5.66
N LEU A 120 0.51 15.55 5.86
CA LEU A 120 0.42 14.77 7.10
C LEU A 120 0.59 15.67 8.35
N ALA A 121 1.39 16.73 8.24
CA ALA A 121 1.63 17.68 9.32
C ALA A 121 0.38 18.51 9.69
N ASP A 122 -0.58 18.65 8.79
CA ASP A 122 -1.80 19.43 9.02
C ASP A 122 -2.94 18.60 9.64
N LEU A 123 -2.75 17.28 9.74
CA LEU A 123 -3.74 16.37 10.33
C LEU A 123 -3.61 16.31 11.85
N PRO A 124 -4.74 16.12 12.58
CA PRO A 124 -4.70 15.71 13.98
C PRO A 124 -3.80 14.48 14.16
N ILE A 125 -3.15 14.33 15.33
CA ILE A 125 -2.14 13.29 15.55
C ILE A 125 -2.69 11.88 15.33
N GLU A 126 -3.93 11.63 15.69
CA GLU A 126 -4.63 10.35 15.54
C GLU A 126 -4.78 9.97 14.07
N GLU A 127 -5.26 10.92 13.25
CA GLU A 127 -5.44 10.73 11.82
C GLU A 127 -4.09 10.71 11.09
N ARG A 128 -3.09 11.47 11.57
CA ARG A 128 -1.74 11.48 11.02
C ARG A 128 -1.09 10.10 11.16
N LEU A 129 -1.19 9.47 12.34
CA LEU A 129 -0.65 8.14 12.59
C LEU A 129 -1.35 7.07 11.74
N LYS A 130 -2.67 7.14 11.64
CA LYS A 130 -3.45 6.28 10.77
C LYS A 130 -3.03 6.42 9.31
N GLN A 131 -2.85 7.66 8.84
CA GLN A 131 -2.44 7.94 7.48
C GLN A 131 -1.01 7.47 7.17
N HIS A 132 -0.06 7.55 8.12
CA HIS A 132 1.26 6.95 7.99
C HIS A 132 1.18 5.46 7.66
N ILE A 133 0.27 4.73 8.30
CA ILE A 133 0.06 3.30 8.04
C ILE A 133 -0.58 3.07 6.67
N ILE A 134 -1.67 3.81 6.35
CA ILE A 134 -2.37 3.66 5.06
C ILE A 134 -1.42 3.92 3.89
N ASP A 135 -0.60 4.95 4.02
CA ASP A 135 0.34 5.37 2.99
C ASP A 135 1.63 4.54 2.96
N GLY A 136 1.91 3.78 4.02
CA GLY A 136 3.19 3.13 4.20
C GLY A 136 4.36 4.12 4.34
N GLU A 137 4.10 5.36 4.79
CA GLU A 137 5.09 6.44 4.85
C GLU A 137 5.80 6.45 6.21
N ARG A 138 7.12 6.27 6.19
CA ARG A 138 7.95 6.27 7.40
C ARG A 138 8.55 7.64 7.72
N ILE A 139 8.64 8.53 6.73
CA ILE A 139 9.21 9.87 6.95
C ILE A 139 8.26 10.65 7.88
N GLY A 140 8.77 11.09 9.02
CA GLY A 140 7.97 11.79 10.03
C GLY A 140 7.15 10.89 10.96
N LEU A 141 7.23 9.55 10.82
CA LEU A 141 6.52 8.61 11.68
C LEU A 141 6.98 8.70 13.14
N GLU A 142 8.29 8.59 13.40
CA GLU A 142 8.85 8.64 14.75
C GLU A 142 8.51 9.93 15.48
N PRO A 143 8.72 11.15 14.92
CA PRO A 143 8.25 12.38 15.53
C PRO A 143 6.75 12.42 15.83
N SER A 144 5.92 11.82 14.96
CA SER A 144 4.47 11.73 15.18
C SER A 144 4.14 10.78 16.33
N LEU A 145 4.88 9.67 16.47
CA LEU A 145 4.73 8.75 17.61
C LEU A 145 5.16 9.42 18.93
N ASP A 146 6.27 10.17 18.93
CA ASP A 146 6.73 10.91 20.10
C ASP A 146 5.72 11.99 20.54
N GLU A 147 5.09 12.68 19.59
CA GLU A 147 4.01 13.61 19.86
C GLU A 147 2.80 12.90 20.48
N ALA A 148 2.39 11.76 19.92
CA ALA A 148 1.26 10.98 20.42
C ALA A 148 1.51 10.43 21.84
N LEU A 149 2.74 10.01 22.15
CA LEU A 149 3.14 9.52 23.48
C LEU A 149 2.98 10.56 24.59
N GLN A 150 2.91 11.85 24.26
CA GLN A 150 2.64 12.91 25.25
C GLN A 150 1.20 12.88 25.75
N THR A 151 0.28 12.29 24.99
CA THR A 151 -1.16 12.30 25.29
C THR A 151 -1.73 10.91 25.48
N TYR A 152 -1.21 9.91 24.77
CA TYR A 152 -1.78 8.57 24.69
C TYR A 152 -0.81 7.49 25.17
N PRO A 153 -1.26 6.48 25.93
CA PRO A 153 -0.46 5.31 26.23
C PRO A 153 -0.05 4.55 24.95
N PRO A 154 1.15 3.94 24.90
CA PRO A 154 1.63 3.21 23.73
C PRO A 154 0.65 2.15 23.18
N LEU A 155 0.03 1.37 24.07
CA LEU A 155 -0.97 0.35 23.68
C LEU A 155 -2.24 0.96 23.04
N GLN A 156 -2.66 2.15 23.48
CA GLN A 156 -3.77 2.84 22.86
C GLN A 156 -3.41 3.33 21.45
N ILE A 157 -2.20 3.86 21.27
CA ILE A 157 -1.70 4.27 19.95
C ILE A 157 -1.76 3.09 18.99
N ILE A 158 -1.25 1.92 19.39
CA ILE A 158 -1.23 0.72 18.56
C ILE A 158 -2.66 0.25 18.26
N ASN A 159 -3.47 0.03 19.32
CA ASN A 159 -4.76 -0.67 19.20
C ASN A 159 -5.86 0.20 18.60
N THR A 160 -5.73 1.53 18.67
CA THR A 160 -6.75 2.44 18.14
C THR A 160 -6.31 3.07 16.82
N PHE A 161 -5.13 3.71 16.77
CA PHE A 161 -4.76 4.50 15.60
C PHE A 161 -4.05 3.67 14.53
N LEU A 162 -3.03 2.90 14.92
CA LEU A 162 -2.25 2.13 13.95
C LEU A 162 -3.03 0.94 13.39
N LEU A 163 -3.77 0.21 14.23
CA LEU A 163 -4.62 -0.92 13.77
C LEU A 163 -5.80 -0.45 12.92
N ASP A 164 -6.40 0.70 13.20
CA ASP A 164 -7.41 1.29 12.32
C ASP A 164 -6.83 1.61 10.92
N GLY A 165 -5.59 2.11 10.87
CA GLY A 165 -4.87 2.27 9.60
C GLY A 165 -4.72 0.95 8.84
N MET A 166 -4.27 -0.12 9.52
CA MET A 166 -4.15 -1.45 8.91
C MET A 166 -5.48 -2.05 8.47
N LYS A 167 -6.56 -1.77 9.19
CA LYS A 167 -7.92 -2.17 8.78
C LYS A 167 -8.31 -1.54 7.44
N VAL A 168 -8.08 -0.23 7.29
CA VAL A 168 -8.33 0.47 6.02
C VAL A 168 -7.48 -0.12 4.89
N VAL A 169 -6.19 -0.40 5.15
CA VAL A 169 -5.30 -1.09 4.17
C VAL A 169 -5.90 -2.44 3.73
N GLY A 170 -6.44 -3.23 4.68
CA GLY A 170 -7.10 -4.50 4.39
C GLY A 170 -8.36 -4.34 3.52
N GLU A 171 -9.18 -3.33 3.80
CA GLU A 171 -10.39 -3.01 3.02
C GLU A 171 -10.03 -2.54 1.61
N LEU A 172 -9.02 -1.68 1.46
CA LEU A 172 -8.51 -1.21 0.17
C LEU A 172 -7.92 -2.34 -0.68
N PHE A 173 -7.19 -3.26 -0.04
CA PHE A 173 -6.68 -4.45 -0.71
C PHE A 173 -7.80 -5.40 -1.13
N GLY A 174 -8.76 -5.68 -0.26
CA GLY A 174 -9.90 -6.54 -0.54
C GLY A 174 -10.82 -6.01 -1.64
N SER A 175 -10.92 -4.68 -1.78
CA SER A 175 -11.67 -4.02 -2.86
C SER A 175 -10.87 -3.81 -4.16
N GLY A 176 -9.60 -4.24 -4.22
CA GLY A 176 -8.72 -4.04 -5.38
C GLY A 176 -8.17 -2.62 -5.55
N GLN A 177 -8.48 -1.69 -4.64
CA GLN A 177 -7.99 -0.31 -4.71
C GLN A 177 -6.53 -0.15 -4.28
N MET A 178 -5.99 -1.12 -3.57
CA MET A 178 -4.59 -1.17 -3.15
C MET A 178 -3.95 -2.49 -3.57
N GLN A 179 -2.77 -2.44 -4.19
CA GLN A 179 -2.03 -3.61 -4.62
C GLN A 179 -1.11 -4.14 -3.51
N LEU A 180 -0.78 -5.43 -3.55
CA LEU A 180 0.02 -6.13 -2.55
C LEU A 180 1.33 -5.42 -2.15
N PRO A 181 2.15 -4.83 -3.05
CA PRO A 181 3.37 -4.12 -2.65
C PRO A 181 3.14 -2.98 -1.67
N PHE A 182 2.00 -2.28 -1.76
CA PHE A 182 1.65 -1.20 -0.84
C PHE A 182 1.17 -1.73 0.51
N VAL A 183 0.46 -2.86 0.52
CA VAL A 183 0.11 -3.57 1.77
C VAL A 183 1.37 -3.98 2.54
N LEU A 184 2.38 -4.51 1.84
CA LEU A 184 3.67 -4.86 2.44
C LEU A 184 4.39 -3.62 3.00
N GLN A 185 4.34 -2.49 2.29
CA GLN A 185 4.92 -1.23 2.75
C GLN A 185 4.20 -0.72 4.01
N SER A 186 2.88 -0.79 4.07
CA SER A 186 2.07 -0.47 5.26
C SER A 186 2.41 -1.38 6.44
N ALA A 187 2.55 -2.69 6.22
CA ALA A 187 2.94 -3.65 7.24
C ALA A 187 4.35 -3.36 7.81
N GLU A 188 5.32 -3.02 6.98
CA GLU A 188 6.65 -2.61 7.40
C GLU A 188 6.64 -1.28 8.19
N THR A 189 5.77 -0.34 7.82
CA THR A 189 5.57 0.91 8.57
C THR A 189 4.96 0.64 9.94
N MET A 190 3.95 -0.23 10.01
CA MET A 190 3.37 -0.70 11.27
C MET A 190 4.43 -1.34 12.18
N LYS A 191 5.27 -2.22 11.64
CA LYS A 191 6.36 -2.86 12.38
C LYS A 191 7.35 -1.83 12.93
N SER A 192 7.72 -0.83 12.14
CA SER A 192 8.61 0.26 12.59
C SER A 192 7.96 1.07 13.72
N ALA A 193 6.66 1.39 13.61
CA ALA A 193 5.92 2.11 14.63
C ALA A 193 5.87 1.36 15.96
N VAL A 194 5.58 0.05 15.92
CA VAL A 194 5.53 -0.78 17.13
C VAL A 194 6.91 -0.91 17.76
N ALA A 195 7.97 -1.10 16.99
CA ALA A 195 9.34 -1.15 17.49
C ALA A 195 9.77 0.16 18.18
N HIS A 196 9.30 1.32 17.69
CA HIS A 196 9.53 2.62 18.32
C HIS A 196 8.77 2.77 19.64
N LEU A 197 7.54 2.24 19.72
CA LEU A 197 6.69 2.31 20.91
C LEU A 197 7.08 1.29 21.99
N GLU A 198 7.70 0.17 21.64
CA GLU A 198 8.05 -0.93 22.55
C GLU A 198 8.84 -0.49 23.79
N PRO A 199 9.88 0.37 23.70
CA PRO A 199 10.62 0.86 24.88
C PRO A 199 9.77 1.69 25.86
N HIS A 200 8.66 2.28 25.37
CA HIS A 200 7.75 3.12 26.15
C HIS A 200 6.61 2.32 26.81
N MET A 201 6.49 1.02 26.47
CA MET A 201 5.55 0.14 27.14
C MET A 201 6.09 -0.16 28.54
N GLU A 202 5.32 0.19 29.57
CA GLU A 202 5.65 -0.21 30.93
C GLU A 202 5.74 -1.74 30.97
N LYS A 203 6.92 -2.27 31.25
CA LYS A 203 7.02 -3.63 31.78
C LYS A 203 6.29 -3.57 33.10
N SER A 204 5.10 -4.17 33.15
CA SER A 204 4.38 -4.35 34.41
C SER A 204 5.27 -5.17 35.35
N GLU A 205 6.10 -4.49 36.13
CA GLU A 205 6.76 -5.06 37.30
C GLU A 205 5.70 -5.26 38.39
N GLY A 206 4.95 -6.30 38.27
CA GLY A 206 3.92 -6.63 39.23
C GLY A 206 2.99 -7.70 38.69
N GLU A 207 3.30 -8.95 39.03
CA GLU A 207 2.54 -10.16 38.72
C GLU A 207 2.36 -10.41 37.21
N SER A 208 3.22 -11.26 36.66
CA SER A 208 3.06 -11.84 35.33
C SER A 208 1.85 -12.77 35.28
N THR A 209 0.67 -12.22 35.33
CA THR A 209 -0.52 -12.93 34.86
C THR A 209 -0.56 -12.77 33.35
N SER A 210 0.32 -13.53 32.67
CA SER A 210 0.15 -13.74 31.24
C SER A 210 -1.30 -14.16 31.02
N LYS A 211 -1.99 -13.50 30.06
CA LYS A 211 -3.35 -13.90 29.67
C LYS A 211 -3.42 -15.33 29.11
N GLY A 212 -2.25 -15.92 28.87
CA GLY A 212 -2.05 -17.26 28.35
C GLY A 212 -0.86 -17.34 27.42
N LYS A 213 -0.47 -18.55 27.05
CA LYS A 213 0.58 -18.81 26.07
C LYS A 213 -0.02 -18.95 24.67
N PHE A 214 0.64 -18.40 23.68
CA PHE A 214 0.25 -18.50 22.28
C PHE A 214 1.44 -18.97 21.44
N LEU A 215 1.32 -20.17 20.84
CA LEU A 215 2.34 -20.71 19.96
C LEU A 215 2.05 -20.30 18.52
N ILE A 216 3.01 -19.68 17.85
CA ILE A 216 2.86 -19.24 16.47
C ILE A 216 4.04 -19.70 15.59
N ALA A 217 3.71 -20.19 14.40
CA ALA A 217 4.69 -20.67 13.43
C ALA A 217 4.16 -20.54 12.00
N THR A 218 5.07 -20.42 11.02
CA THR A 218 4.77 -20.67 9.62
C THR A 218 5.15 -22.10 9.27
N VAL A 219 4.20 -22.86 8.72
CA VAL A 219 4.36 -24.30 8.46
C VAL A 219 5.38 -24.59 7.35
N LYS A 220 5.87 -25.85 7.31
CA LYS A 220 6.79 -26.32 6.26
C LYS A 220 6.19 -26.12 4.87
N GLY A 221 6.97 -25.51 3.99
CA GLY A 221 6.55 -25.16 2.62
C GLY A 221 6.09 -23.73 2.47
N ASP A 222 5.82 -23.03 3.58
CA ASP A 222 5.47 -21.62 3.58
C ASP A 222 6.61 -20.76 4.15
N VAL A 223 6.82 -19.58 3.57
CA VAL A 223 7.86 -18.62 3.97
C VAL A 223 7.27 -17.25 4.38
N HIS A 224 5.94 -17.14 4.40
CA HIS A 224 5.27 -15.89 4.75
C HIS A 224 5.38 -15.65 6.26
N ASP A 225 6.19 -14.68 6.66
CA ASP A 225 6.44 -14.35 8.06
C ASP A 225 5.84 -12.99 8.49
N ILE A 226 5.54 -12.10 7.56
CA ILE A 226 5.06 -10.73 7.87
C ILE A 226 3.75 -10.79 8.67
N GLY A 227 2.75 -11.53 8.19
CA GLY A 227 1.47 -11.68 8.90
C GLY A 227 1.64 -12.36 10.26
N LYS A 228 2.49 -13.41 10.34
CA LYS A 228 2.82 -14.11 11.57
C LYS A 228 3.48 -13.18 12.59
N ASN A 229 4.47 -12.40 12.16
CA ASN A 229 5.18 -11.47 13.04
C ASN A 229 4.28 -10.32 13.52
N LEU A 230 3.34 -9.86 12.69
CA LEU A 230 2.34 -8.88 13.09
C LEU A 230 1.41 -9.44 14.18
N VAL A 231 0.93 -10.67 14.04
CA VAL A 231 0.12 -11.36 15.06
C VAL A 231 0.90 -11.54 16.36
N ASP A 232 2.17 -11.93 16.28
CA ASP A 232 3.08 -12.04 17.42
C ASP A 232 3.15 -10.71 18.21
N ILE A 233 3.47 -9.62 17.52
CA ILE A 233 3.55 -8.29 18.10
C ILE A 233 2.22 -7.89 18.77
N ILE A 234 1.09 -8.10 18.11
CA ILE A 234 -0.23 -7.74 18.64
C ILE A 234 -0.53 -8.55 19.91
N LEU A 235 -0.31 -9.86 19.89
CA LEU A 235 -0.60 -10.73 21.03
C LEU A 235 0.33 -10.42 22.21
N THR A 236 1.63 -10.26 21.96
CA THR A 236 2.60 -9.89 23.00
C THR A 236 2.20 -8.58 23.67
N ASN A 237 1.84 -7.56 22.87
CA ASN A 237 1.41 -6.27 23.40
C ASN A 237 0.07 -6.30 24.14
N ASN A 238 -0.75 -7.32 23.87
CA ASN A 238 -1.99 -7.55 24.59
C ASN A 238 -1.83 -8.45 25.84
N GLY A 239 -0.59 -8.78 26.24
CA GLY A 239 -0.28 -9.49 27.48
C GLY A 239 -0.30 -11.01 27.35
N TYR A 240 -0.17 -11.56 26.14
CA TYR A 240 0.06 -13.00 25.92
C TYR A 240 1.57 -13.28 25.88
N GLU A 241 1.96 -14.44 26.41
CA GLU A 241 3.31 -14.99 26.19
C GLU A 241 3.32 -15.68 24.81
N VAL A 242 3.98 -15.05 23.82
CA VAL A 242 4.04 -15.60 22.46
C VAL A 242 5.32 -16.40 22.25
N ILE A 243 5.16 -17.68 21.90
CA ILE A 243 6.24 -18.59 21.53
C ILE A 243 6.31 -18.65 20.01
N ASN A 244 7.21 -17.88 19.40
CA ASN A 244 7.36 -17.80 17.94
C ASN A 244 8.43 -18.77 17.45
N LEU A 245 8.02 -19.86 16.80
CA LEU A 245 8.92 -20.86 16.25
C LEU A 245 9.56 -20.45 14.90
N GLY A 246 9.21 -19.31 14.35
CA GLY A 246 9.73 -18.87 13.06
C GLY A 246 9.00 -19.50 11.87
N ILE A 247 9.71 -19.64 10.75
CA ILE A 247 9.18 -20.13 9.47
C ILE A 247 9.59 -21.59 9.20
N LYS A 248 8.90 -22.25 8.26
CA LYS A 248 9.21 -23.59 7.74
C LYS A 248 9.18 -24.69 8.83
N GLN A 249 8.36 -24.53 9.84
CA GLN A 249 8.26 -25.51 10.93
C GLN A 249 7.48 -26.77 10.51
N SER A 250 7.98 -27.94 10.90
CA SER A 250 7.23 -29.18 10.68
C SER A 250 6.04 -29.28 11.65
N CYS A 251 5.03 -30.05 11.28
CA CYS A 251 3.88 -30.30 12.16
C CYS A 251 4.32 -30.92 13.49
N GLU A 252 5.31 -31.83 13.43
CA GLU A 252 5.88 -32.50 14.61
C GLU A 252 6.54 -31.48 15.55
N ALA A 253 7.36 -30.54 15.01
CA ALA A 253 8.00 -29.51 15.80
C ALA A 253 6.98 -28.56 16.48
N ILE A 254 5.90 -28.22 15.79
CA ILE A 254 4.82 -27.39 16.33
C ILE A 254 4.11 -28.12 17.47
N VAL A 255 3.77 -29.40 17.28
CA VAL A 255 3.09 -30.22 18.30
C VAL A 255 3.99 -30.46 19.51
N GLU A 256 5.30 -30.69 19.29
CA GLU A 256 6.25 -30.86 20.38
C GLU A 256 6.41 -29.56 21.20
N ALA A 257 6.50 -28.44 20.55
CA ALA A 257 6.58 -27.13 21.23
C ALA A 257 5.31 -26.78 22.02
N GLN A 258 4.13 -27.30 21.62
CA GLN A 258 2.88 -27.12 22.33
C GLN A 258 2.80 -27.94 23.62
N ARG A 259 3.56 -29.04 23.70
CA ARG A 259 3.56 -29.95 24.85
C ARG A 259 4.46 -29.47 26.00
N ASN A 260 5.42 -28.59 25.69
CA ASN A 260 6.38 -28.01 26.63
C ASN A 260 5.94 -26.60 27.07
#